data_e1d48c540dcd3a0cbbaf8dcc185398f3
#
_entry.id   e1d48c540dcd3a0cbbaf8dcc185398f3
#
_cell.length_a   1.000
_cell.length_b   1.000
_cell.length_c   1.000
_cell.angle_alpha   90.00
_cell.angle_beta   90.00
_cell.angle_gamma   90.00
#
_symmetry.space_group_name_H-M   'P 1'
#
loop_
_entity.id
_entity.type
_entity.pdbx_description
1 polymer ?
#
loop_
_entity_poly.entity_id
_entity_poly.type
_entity_poly.pdbx_seq_one_letter_code
_entity_poly.pdbx_strand_id
1 'polypeptide(L)'
;MRKPIAFISLFFLATSCGMLKSDKKMNPRDGVTFYAKEYMGTPYQLGGNNHHGIDCSGLIHNAFKKQGIRVSRTVDLLRKEGKRISKDRAKAGDLLFFRTTKKRKLTHAGIVVGLKGGEPLFIHASSSRGVIISSLREGYWNKAYAQTRRLIR
;
A
#
# COMPACT_ATOMS: atom_id res chain seq x y z
N MET A 1 -35.96 42.86 61.02
CA MET A 1 -35.26 41.56 61.04
C MET A 1 -35.23 41.02 59.63
N ARG A 2 -34.10 41.11 58.92
CA ARG A 2 -33.96 40.70 57.57
C ARG A 2 -33.19 39.35 57.54
N LYS A 3 -33.79 38.31 56.99
CA LYS A 3 -33.14 36.99 56.85
C LYS A 3 -32.24 37.02 55.61
N PRO A 4 -31.01 36.44 55.65
CA PRO A 4 -30.18 36.35 54.45
C PRO A 4 -30.61 35.17 53.56
N ILE A 5 -30.70 35.42 52.26
CA ILE A 5 -30.95 34.44 51.23
C ILE A 5 -29.59 33.81 50.88
N ALA A 6 -29.46 32.52 51.14
CA ALA A 6 -28.26 31.73 50.74
C ALA A 6 -28.34 31.42 49.26
N PHE A 7 -27.38 31.92 48.46
CA PHE A 7 -27.15 31.53 47.06
C PHE A 7 -26.43 30.21 47.04
N ILE A 8 -27.12 29.14 46.66
CA ILE A 8 -26.47 27.83 46.37
C ILE A 8 -25.93 27.91 44.93
N SER A 9 -24.61 28.09 44.82
CA SER A 9 -23.91 28.00 43.52
C SER A 9 -23.76 26.52 43.13
N LEU A 10 -24.55 26.11 42.13
CA LEU A 10 -24.48 24.79 41.55
C LEU A 10 -23.28 24.69 40.57
N PHE A 11 -22.20 24.12 41.05
CA PHE A 11 -20.99 23.88 40.23
C PHE A 11 -21.27 22.71 39.27
N PHE A 12 -21.55 23.02 38.00
CA PHE A 12 -21.61 22.01 36.94
C PHE A 12 -20.20 21.51 36.61
N LEU A 13 -19.82 20.37 37.16
CA LEU A 13 -18.66 19.62 36.71
C LEU A 13 -18.94 19.01 35.33
N ALA A 14 -18.53 19.72 34.26
CA ALA A 14 -18.47 19.15 32.93
C ALA A 14 -17.37 18.09 32.88
N THR A 15 -17.74 16.83 33.06
CA THR A 15 -16.88 15.69 32.76
C THR A 15 -16.69 15.61 31.25
N SER A 16 -15.62 16.25 30.75
CA SER A 16 -15.13 16.08 29.40
C SER A 16 -14.65 14.64 29.26
N CYS A 17 -15.51 13.77 28.77
CA CYS A 17 -15.16 12.42 28.35
C CYS A 17 -14.31 12.56 27.08
N GLY A 18 -13.01 12.76 27.22
CA GLY A 18 -12.05 12.69 26.14
C GLY A 18 -12.08 11.26 25.59
N MET A 19 -12.80 11.07 24.48
CA MET A 19 -12.68 9.85 23.68
C MET A 19 -11.24 9.78 23.15
N LEU A 20 -10.38 9.07 23.86
CA LEU A 20 -9.10 8.58 23.37
C LEU A 20 -9.44 7.69 22.17
N LYS A 21 -9.40 8.26 20.94
CA LYS A 21 -9.30 7.45 19.73
C LYS A 21 -8.02 6.66 19.86
N SER A 22 -8.16 5.39 20.22
CA SER A 22 -7.08 4.42 20.06
C SER A 22 -6.76 4.39 18.59
N ASP A 23 -5.66 5.00 18.17
CA ASP A 23 -5.07 4.84 16.84
C ASP A 23 -4.64 3.38 16.72
N LYS A 24 -5.59 2.52 16.36
CA LYS A 24 -5.32 1.11 16.10
C LYS A 24 -4.34 1.07 14.92
N LYS A 25 -3.05 0.89 15.23
CA LYS A 25 -1.98 0.82 14.26
C LYS A 25 -2.38 -0.20 13.18
N MET A 26 -2.53 0.26 11.95
CA MET A 26 -2.92 -0.57 10.82
C MET A 26 -1.94 -1.72 10.65
N ASN A 27 -2.44 -2.94 10.37
CA ASN A 27 -1.58 -4.06 10.03
C ASN A 27 -0.64 -3.64 8.88
N PRO A 28 0.66 -3.93 8.95
CA PRO A 28 1.62 -3.48 7.94
C PRO A 28 1.24 -3.83 6.50
N ARG A 29 0.59 -4.99 6.27
CA ARG A 29 0.12 -5.40 4.94
C ARG A 29 -1.02 -4.54 4.45
N ASP A 30 -2.00 -4.29 5.33
CA ASP A 30 -3.16 -3.45 5.02
C ASP A 30 -2.71 -2.01 4.78
N GLY A 31 -1.77 -1.52 5.58
CA GLY A 31 -1.21 -0.19 5.43
C GLY A 31 -0.46 0.00 4.12
N VAL A 32 0.39 -0.94 3.72
CA VAL A 32 1.08 -0.86 2.41
C VAL A 32 0.08 -0.82 1.26
N THR A 33 -0.97 -1.67 1.30
CA THR A 33 -1.99 -1.66 0.25
C THR A 33 -2.85 -0.40 0.27
N PHE A 34 -3.16 0.13 1.45
CA PHE A 34 -3.87 1.39 1.62
C PHE A 34 -3.07 2.55 0.99
N TYR A 35 -1.81 2.72 1.38
CA TYR A 35 -0.97 3.80 0.85
C TYR A 35 -0.65 3.65 -0.65
N ALA A 36 -0.57 2.43 -1.17
CA ALA A 36 -0.44 2.23 -2.61
C ALA A 36 -1.69 2.72 -3.36
N LYS A 37 -2.89 2.48 -2.81
CA LYS A 37 -4.16 2.91 -3.40
C LYS A 37 -4.35 4.42 -3.42
N GLU A 38 -3.70 5.18 -2.54
CA GLU A 38 -3.71 6.65 -2.58
C GLU A 38 -3.15 7.21 -3.90
N TYR A 39 -2.31 6.43 -4.60
CA TYR A 39 -1.75 6.79 -5.92
C TYR A 39 -2.63 6.39 -7.11
N MET A 40 -3.83 5.79 -6.90
CA MET A 40 -4.71 5.40 -8.02
C MET A 40 -4.93 6.57 -8.99
N GLY A 41 -4.75 6.30 -10.29
CA GLY A 41 -4.89 7.30 -11.34
C GLY A 41 -3.67 8.22 -11.54
N THR A 42 -2.65 8.17 -10.68
CA THR A 42 -1.42 8.94 -10.87
C THR A 42 -0.77 8.57 -12.21
N PRO A 43 -0.39 9.55 -13.06
CA PRO A 43 0.27 9.29 -14.34
C PRO A 43 1.59 8.53 -14.17
N TYR A 44 1.94 7.72 -15.18
CA TYR A 44 3.25 7.08 -15.21
C TYR A 44 4.35 8.10 -15.55
N GLN A 45 5.43 8.07 -14.78
CA GLN A 45 6.65 8.81 -15.09
C GLN A 45 7.86 7.96 -14.68
N LEU A 46 8.75 7.69 -15.62
CA LEU A 46 9.99 6.96 -15.33
C LEU A 46 10.84 7.74 -14.31
N GLY A 47 11.24 7.08 -13.22
CA GLY A 47 11.94 7.72 -12.11
C GLY A 47 11.04 8.55 -11.18
N GLY A 48 9.77 8.75 -11.53
CA GLY A 48 8.80 9.50 -10.73
C GLY A 48 8.48 8.84 -9.38
N ASN A 49 8.13 9.66 -8.38
CA ASN A 49 7.91 9.20 -7.01
C ASN A 49 6.85 10.01 -6.23
N ASN A 50 5.96 10.72 -6.93
CA ASN A 50 4.92 11.55 -6.32
C ASN A 50 3.61 11.48 -7.12
N HIS A 51 2.58 12.24 -6.70
CA HIS A 51 1.26 12.24 -7.33
C HIS A 51 1.21 12.95 -8.70
N HIS A 52 2.26 13.68 -9.11
CA HIS A 52 2.35 14.25 -10.46
C HIS A 52 2.91 13.25 -11.47
N GLY A 53 3.62 12.21 -10.99
CA GLY A 53 4.14 11.13 -11.80
C GLY A 53 4.90 10.11 -10.98
N ILE A 54 4.67 8.82 -11.27
CA ILE A 54 5.25 7.71 -10.51
C ILE A 54 5.58 6.52 -11.41
N ASP A 55 6.70 5.84 -11.15
CA ASP A 55 6.99 4.54 -11.74
C ASP A 55 6.63 3.37 -10.81
N CYS A 56 6.72 2.14 -11.31
CA CYS A 56 6.32 0.95 -10.56
C CYS A 56 7.11 0.78 -9.25
N SER A 57 8.41 1.03 -9.25
CA SER A 57 9.25 0.92 -8.06
C SER A 57 9.10 2.12 -7.12
N GLY A 58 8.76 3.30 -7.64
CA GLY A 58 8.40 4.48 -6.84
C GLY A 58 7.13 4.26 -6.04
N LEU A 59 6.10 3.69 -6.67
CA LEU A 59 4.86 3.30 -6.00
C LEU A 59 5.13 2.34 -4.83
N ILE A 60 5.92 1.29 -5.06
CA ILE A 60 6.29 0.32 -4.03
C ILE A 60 7.08 1.03 -2.91
N HIS A 61 8.12 1.78 -3.27
CA HIS A 61 8.96 2.48 -2.30
C HIS A 61 8.14 3.39 -1.39
N ASN A 62 7.24 4.21 -1.96
CA ASN A 62 6.43 5.15 -1.20
C ASN A 62 5.42 4.44 -0.29
N ALA A 63 4.73 3.41 -0.79
CA ALA A 63 3.76 2.67 0.00
C ALA A 63 4.41 1.99 1.23
N PHE A 64 5.56 1.37 1.05
CA PHE A 64 6.32 0.74 2.14
C PHE A 64 6.90 1.78 3.11
N LYS A 65 7.47 2.88 2.59
CA LYS A 65 8.01 3.98 3.40
C LYS A 65 6.97 4.59 4.33
N LYS A 66 5.73 4.77 3.88
CA LYS A 66 4.60 5.26 4.69
C LYS A 66 4.29 4.33 5.87
N GLN A 67 4.57 3.04 5.74
CA GLN A 67 4.48 2.06 6.83
C GLN A 67 5.76 1.95 7.68
N GLY A 68 6.76 2.80 7.45
CA GLY A 68 8.05 2.74 8.14
C GLY A 68 8.94 1.58 7.69
N ILE A 69 8.62 0.91 6.58
CA ILE A 69 9.39 -0.21 6.03
C ILE A 69 10.29 0.32 4.91
N ARG A 70 11.60 0.16 5.08
CA ARG A 70 12.57 0.54 4.05
C ARG A 70 12.67 -0.55 2.99
N VAL A 71 12.57 -0.15 1.74
CA VAL A 71 12.75 -1.01 0.56
C VAL A 71 13.54 -0.27 -0.51
N SER A 72 14.21 -1.00 -1.38
CA SER A 72 14.98 -0.42 -2.48
C SER A 72 14.10 0.33 -3.49
N ARG A 73 14.71 1.27 -4.22
CA ARG A 73 14.02 2.13 -5.19
C ARG A 73 13.95 1.55 -6.61
N THR A 74 14.64 0.45 -6.88
CA THR A 74 14.70 -0.16 -8.22
C THR A 74 14.18 -1.58 -8.23
N VAL A 75 13.57 -2.00 -9.36
CA VAL A 75 13.06 -3.37 -9.55
C VAL A 75 14.18 -4.40 -9.38
N ASP A 76 15.39 -4.11 -9.85
CA ASP A 76 16.54 -5.02 -9.75
C ASP A 76 16.97 -5.30 -8.31
N LEU A 77 16.86 -4.35 -7.42
CA LEU A 77 17.18 -4.54 -6.01
C LEU A 77 16.00 -5.14 -5.26
N LEU A 78 14.78 -4.60 -5.45
CA LEU A 78 13.54 -5.10 -4.83
C LEU A 78 13.34 -6.61 -5.04
N ARG A 79 13.66 -7.13 -6.24
CA ARG A 79 13.51 -8.56 -6.55
C ARG A 79 14.41 -9.49 -5.74
N LYS A 80 15.41 -8.95 -5.05
CA LYS A 80 16.35 -9.69 -4.19
C LYS A 80 15.92 -9.63 -2.72
N GLU A 81 15.04 -8.70 -2.36
CA GLU A 81 14.59 -8.51 -0.98
C GLU A 81 13.54 -9.54 -0.57
N GLY A 82 13.43 -9.74 0.74
CA GLY A 82 12.45 -10.62 1.34
C GLY A 82 12.58 -12.09 0.92
N LYS A 83 11.52 -12.86 1.16
CA LYS A 83 11.46 -14.30 0.85
C LYS A 83 10.72 -14.54 -0.47
N ARG A 84 11.29 -15.37 -1.34
CA ARG A 84 10.55 -15.85 -2.53
C ARG A 84 9.46 -16.82 -2.08
N ILE A 85 8.27 -16.63 -2.62
CA ILE A 85 7.11 -17.51 -2.37
C ILE A 85 6.45 -17.92 -3.68
N SER A 86 5.66 -18.99 -3.66
CA SER A 86 4.85 -19.39 -4.82
C SER A 86 3.70 -18.40 -5.04
N LYS A 87 3.24 -18.28 -6.28
CA LYS A 87 2.12 -17.44 -6.68
C LYS A 87 0.86 -17.72 -5.87
N ASP A 88 0.54 -18.98 -5.67
CA ASP A 88 -0.69 -19.45 -5.01
C ASP A 88 -0.77 -19.08 -3.52
N ARG A 89 0.38 -18.75 -2.92
CA ARG A 89 0.48 -18.29 -1.53
C ARG A 89 0.61 -16.78 -1.41
N ALA A 90 0.41 -16.05 -2.50
CA ALA A 90 0.47 -14.58 -2.49
C ALA A 90 -0.66 -14.01 -1.60
N LYS A 91 -0.32 -12.97 -0.84
CA LYS A 91 -1.22 -12.23 0.06
C LYS A 91 -1.06 -10.74 -0.16
N ALA A 92 -2.03 -9.94 0.28
CA ALA A 92 -1.92 -8.48 0.27
C ALA A 92 -0.58 -8.02 0.85
N GLY A 93 0.07 -7.04 0.22
CA GLY A 93 1.39 -6.53 0.58
C GLY A 93 2.58 -7.32 0.02
N ASP A 94 2.37 -8.48 -0.64
CA ASP A 94 3.43 -9.17 -1.37
C ASP A 94 3.72 -8.47 -2.70
N LEU A 95 4.94 -8.63 -3.23
CA LEU A 95 5.35 -8.03 -4.50
C LEU A 95 5.34 -9.06 -5.62
N LEU A 96 4.73 -8.71 -6.74
CA LEU A 96 4.80 -9.46 -7.99
C LEU A 96 5.80 -8.79 -8.94
N PHE A 97 6.60 -9.61 -9.63
CA PHE A 97 7.60 -9.15 -10.59
C PHE A 97 7.35 -9.75 -11.97
N PHE A 98 7.59 -8.93 -13.01
CA PHE A 98 7.23 -9.25 -14.38
C PHE A 98 8.37 -8.97 -15.35
N ARG A 99 8.40 -9.73 -16.46
CA ARG A 99 9.19 -9.48 -17.67
C ARG A 99 8.29 -8.88 -18.73
N THR A 100 8.24 -7.55 -18.81
CA THR A 100 7.37 -6.85 -19.76
C THR A 100 8.06 -6.50 -21.08
N THR A 101 9.33 -6.89 -21.23
CA THR A 101 10.11 -6.72 -22.46
C THR A 101 10.66 -8.07 -22.94
N LYS A 102 11.10 -8.14 -24.20
CA LYS A 102 11.74 -9.35 -24.78
C LYS A 102 13.07 -9.72 -24.07
N LYS A 103 13.65 -8.82 -23.31
CA LYS A 103 14.85 -9.09 -22.50
C LYS A 103 14.48 -9.97 -21.30
N ARG A 104 15.34 -10.94 -20.95
CA ARG A 104 15.14 -11.84 -19.79
C ARG A 104 15.12 -11.14 -18.41
N LYS A 105 15.30 -9.82 -18.38
CA LYS A 105 15.37 -9.00 -17.18
C LYS A 105 13.96 -8.73 -16.61
N LEU A 106 13.85 -8.65 -15.29
CA LEU A 106 12.63 -8.17 -14.62
C LEU A 106 12.57 -6.64 -14.79
N THR A 107 11.49 -6.17 -15.37
CA THR A 107 11.35 -4.76 -15.78
C THR A 107 10.18 -4.08 -15.12
N HIS A 108 9.32 -4.83 -14.43
CA HIS A 108 8.13 -4.29 -13.82
C HIS A 108 7.79 -5.00 -12.50
N ALA A 109 7.10 -4.29 -11.61
CA ALA A 109 6.64 -4.82 -10.34
C ALA A 109 5.32 -4.18 -9.89
N GLY A 110 4.58 -4.88 -9.02
CA GLY A 110 3.36 -4.38 -8.41
C GLY A 110 3.15 -4.99 -7.02
N ILE A 111 2.23 -4.41 -6.25
CA ILE A 111 1.88 -4.83 -4.90
C ILE A 111 0.56 -5.60 -4.97
N VAL A 112 0.49 -6.80 -4.43
CA VAL A 112 -0.76 -7.56 -4.28
C VAL A 112 -1.68 -6.78 -3.34
N VAL A 113 -2.92 -6.51 -3.77
CA VAL A 113 -3.94 -5.79 -2.99
C VAL A 113 -5.11 -6.68 -2.58
N GLY A 114 -5.17 -7.90 -3.07
CA GLY A 114 -6.20 -8.89 -2.77
C GLY A 114 -6.19 -10.05 -3.75
N LEU A 115 -7.22 -10.88 -3.68
CA LEU A 115 -7.44 -12.01 -4.60
C LEU A 115 -8.83 -11.90 -5.23
N LYS A 116 -8.96 -12.36 -6.47
CA LYS A 116 -10.25 -12.55 -7.16
C LYS A 116 -10.28 -13.93 -7.81
N GLY A 117 -11.18 -14.80 -7.32
CA GLY A 117 -11.23 -16.20 -7.79
C GLY A 117 -9.90 -16.95 -7.55
N GLY A 118 -9.23 -16.71 -6.40
CA GLY A 118 -7.96 -17.33 -6.05
C GLY A 118 -6.72 -16.70 -6.68
N GLU A 119 -6.87 -15.82 -7.69
CA GLU A 119 -5.75 -15.18 -8.38
C GLU A 119 -5.46 -13.76 -7.84
N PRO A 120 -4.17 -13.38 -7.73
CA PRO A 120 -3.79 -12.07 -7.25
C PRO A 120 -4.33 -10.91 -8.09
N LEU A 121 -4.93 -9.92 -7.39
CA LEU A 121 -5.09 -8.56 -7.89
C LEU A 121 -3.90 -7.74 -7.40
N PHE A 122 -3.32 -6.92 -8.25
CA PHE A 122 -2.17 -6.12 -7.89
C PHE A 122 -2.25 -4.69 -8.42
N ILE A 123 -1.79 -3.75 -7.62
CA ILE A 123 -1.65 -2.34 -7.99
C ILE A 123 -0.26 -2.09 -8.55
N HIS A 124 -0.19 -1.36 -9.66
CA HIS A 124 1.07 -1.04 -10.34
C HIS A 124 0.95 0.24 -11.16
N ALA A 125 2.07 0.87 -11.52
CA ALA A 125 2.11 2.02 -12.41
C ALA A 125 2.24 1.53 -13.87
N SER A 126 1.12 1.53 -14.60
CA SER A 126 1.06 1.23 -16.04
C SER A 126 1.59 2.40 -16.85
N SER A 127 2.47 2.15 -17.83
CA SER A 127 3.03 3.19 -18.69
C SER A 127 1.99 3.92 -19.55
N SER A 128 0.85 3.30 -19.83
CA SER A 128 -0.22 3.88 -20.66
C SER A 128 -1.44 4.36 -19.90
N ARG A 129 -1.67 3.86 -18.66
CA ARG A 129 -2.89 4.13 -17.89
C ARG A 129 -2.62 4.70 -16.50
N GLY A 130 -1.35 4.95 -16.14
CA GLY A 130 -0.99 5.36 -14.80
C GLY A 130 -1.17 4.25 -13.76
N VAL A 131 -1.37 4.63 -12.51
CA VAL A 131 -1.55 3.67 -11.41
C VAL A 131 -2.93 3.04 -11.45
N ILE A 132 -2.97 1.73 -11.64
CA ILE A 132 -4.19 0.92 -11.77
C ILE A 132 -4.06 -0.40 -11.01
N ILE A 133 -5.20 -1.08 -10.82
CA ILE A 133 -5.24 -2.47 -10.36
C ILE A 133 -5.49 -3.38 -11.56
N SER A 134 -4.66 -4.40 -11.71
CA SER A 134 -4.80 -5.47 -12.72
C SER A 134 -4.92 -6.84 -12.04
N SER A 135 -5.38 -7.83 -12.80
CA SER A 135 -5.47 -9.21 -12.36
C SER A 135 -4.36 -10.06 -12.97
N LEU A 136 -3.78 -10.95 -12.18
CA LEU A 136 -2.83 -11.94 -12.71
C LEU A 136 -3.49 -12.98 -13.63
N ARG A 137 -4.84 -13.02 -13.69
CA ARG A 137 -5.60 -13.81 -14.67
C ARG A 137 -5.53 -13.22 -16.08
N GLU A 138 -5.26 -11.93 -16.24
CA GLU A 138 -5.11 -11.29 -17.56
C GLU A 138 -3.94 -11.95 -18.31
N GLY A 139 -4.18 -12.39 -19.54
CA GLY A 139 -3.22 -13.18 -20.32
C GLY A 139 -1.85 -12.51 -20.45
N TYR A 140 -1.82 -11.19 -20.60
CA TYR A 140 -0.58 -10.41 -20.62
C TYR A 140 0.24 -10.57 -19.31
N TRP A 141 -0.40 -10.34 -18.17
CA TRP A 141 0.27 -10.39 -16.87
C TRP A 141 0.64 -11.82 -16.47
N ASN A 142 -0.21 -12.79 -16.81
CA ASN A 142 0.09 -14.21 -16.57
C ASN A 142 1.36 -14.64 -17.31
N LYS A 143 1.50 -14.29 -18.60
CA LYS A 143 2.68 -14.60 -19.42
C LYS A 143 3.92 -13.85 -18.94
N ALA A 144 3.78 -12.59 -18.52
CA ALA A 144 4.89 -11.77 -18.06
C ALA A 144 5.36 -12.10 -16.64
N TYR A 145 4.54 -12.79 -15.84
CA TYR A 145 4.85 -13.12 -14.45
C TYR A 145 6.16 -13.92 -14.32
N ALA A 146 6.95 -13.59 -13.31
CA ALA A 146 8.24 -14.22 -13.08
C ALA A 146 8.46 -14.72 -11.64
N GLN A 147 8.06 -13.93 -10.65
CA GLN A 147 8.21 -14.32 -9.23
C GLN A 147 7.36 -13.48 -8.30
N THR A 148 7.15 -14.00 -7.09
CA THR A 148 6.55 -13.28 -5.95
C THR A 148 7.54 -13.17 -4.82
N ARG A 149 7.58 -12.01 -4.16
CA ARG A 149 8.41 -11.74 -2.98
C ARG A 149 7.54 -11.27 -1.81
N ARG A 150 7.85 -11.78 -0.62
CA ARG A 150 7.25 -11.37 0.65
C ARG A 150 8.27 -10.64 1.49
N LEU A 151 8.03 -9.36 1.74
CA LEU A 151 8.87 -8.50 2.55
C LEU A 151 8.32 -8.34 3.97
N ILE A 152 7.00 -8.41 4.13
CA ILE A 152 6.31 -8.29 5.41
C ILE A 152 6.04 -9.69 5.97
N ARG A 153 6.53 -9.95 7.17
CA ARG A 153 6.31 -11.23 7.89
C ARG A 153 4.93 -11.31 8.53
#